data_6dc045c9e6e2054d61eae9989eb7d8a7
#
_entry.id   6dc045c9e6e2054d61eae9989eb7d8a7
#
_cell.length_a   1.000
_cell.length_b   1.000
_cell.length_c   1.000
_cell.angle_alpha   90.00
_cell.angle_beta   90.00
_cell.angle_gamma   90.00
#
_symmetry.space_group_name_H-M   'P 1'
#
loop_
_entity.id
_entity.type
_entity.pdbx_description
1 polymer ?
#
loop_
_entity_poly.entity_id
_entity_poly.type
_entity_poly.pdbx_seq_one_letter_code
_entity_poly.pdbx_strand_id
1 'polypeptide(L)'
;MNFKNMTEQQFKNKINKMFDDAAALNNDAVICQIRPFADAYYPSSYFPWSSYITGTQGQNPGYDPMAYMIEAAHSRGLQFHAWLNPYRISTSTNNPNNLSADHIARKWWNDESTKRRVLVSGNGLYFNPTIPECQKLIIDGVKEIVSNYNVDGIHIDDYFYPTTDTSFDGAEYAAYKADGGSLSQADWRRANVTALIKGIYQAAHSKSGTVFGISPSYSIDTNYNEQYADLKYWMKTEGYIDYIVPQIYFGYNHSNDKAKYTNCLNTWVSTPKLSSVKLYIGLGAYKIGYANDGGSDEWTTDRQLLAKQAIDAKESSADGIFLFNYSTLFADTDAAKAQRENLLNALKSFE
;
A
#
# COMPACT_ATOMS: atom_id res chain seq x y z
N MET A 1 -8.70 -3.83 -6.00
CA MET A 1 -9.79 -3.72 -7.00
C MET A 1 -9.97 -5.06 -7.70
N ASN A 2 -11.20 -5.42 -8.11
CA ASN A 2 -11.48 -6.69 -8.77
C ASN A 2 -12.28 -6.43 -10.05
N PHE A 3 -11.71 -6.86 -11.18
CA PHE A 3 -12.25 -6.64 -12.53
C PHE A 3 -12.47 -7.97 -13.30
N LYS A 4 -12.43 -9.11 -12.58
CA LYS A 4 -12.58 -10.44 -13.16
C LYS A 4 -13.82 -10.51 -14.08
N ASN A 5 -13.62 -11.12 -15.24
CA ASN A 5 -14.69 -11.40 -16.22
C ASN A 5 -15.35 -10.14 -16.80
N MET A 6 -14.73 -8.97 -16.67
CA MET A 6 -15.22 -7.76 -17.33
C MET A 6 -14.68 -7.66 -18.76
N THR A 7 -15.53 -7.23 -19.69
CA THR A 7 -15.05 -6.75 -20.98
C THR A 7 -14.26 -5.45 -20.80
N GLU A 8 -13.43 -5.08 -21.76
CA GLU A 8 -12.71 -3.80 -21.73
C GLU A 8 -13.67 -2.61 -21.52
N GLN A 9 -14.85 -2.61 -22.20
CA GLN A 9 -15.81 -1.52 -22.04
C GLN A 9 -16.43 -1.47 -20.63
N GLN A 10 -16.71 -2.63 -20.03
CA GLN A 10 -17.21 -2.69 -18.64
C GLN A 10 -16.15 -2.21 -17.64
N PHE A 11 -14.89 -2.56 -17.87
CA PHE A 11 -13.77 -2.07 -17.09
C PHE A 11 -13.66 -0.55 -17.20
N LYS A 12 -13.65 0.01 -18.40
CA LYS A 12 -13.61 1.45 -18.66
C LYS A 12 -14.76 2.20 -18.00
N ASN A 13 -15.98 1.71 -18.14
CA ASN A 13 -17.16 2.30 -17.50
C ASN A 13 -17.04 2.32 -15.98
N LYS A 14 -16.54 1.23 -15.39
CA LYS A 14 -16.34 1.14 -13.94
C LYS A 14 -15.26 2.13 -13.45
N ILE A 15 -14.13 2.21 -14.14
CA ILE A 15 -13.04 3.15 -13.80
C ILE A 15 -13.54 4.58 -13.92
N ASN A 16 -14.23 4.93 -15.01
CA ASN A 16 -14.79 6.27 -15.20
C ASN A 16 -15.69 6.66 -14.03
N LYS A 17 -16.64 5.79 -13.67
CA LYS A 17 -17.51 6.05 -12.53
C LYS A 17 -16.72 6.26 -11.23
N MET A 18 -15.74 5.40 -10.95
CA MET A 18 -14.94 5.50 -9.73
C MET A 18 -14.18 6.82 -9.66
N PHE A 19 -13.64 7.28 -10.77
CA PHE A 19 -12.85 8.51 -10.80
C PHE A 19 -13.72 9.77 -10.90
N ASP A 20 -14.92 9.69 -11.53
CA ASP A 20 -15.94 10.74 -11.43
C ASP A 20 -16.37 10.94 -9.97
N ASP A 21 -16.64 9.85 -9.26
CA ASP A 21 -16.99 9.87 -7.84
C ASP A 21 -15.86 10.47 -6.96
N ALA A 22 -14.61 10.12 -7.27
CA ALA A 22 -13.46 10.67 -6.55
C ALA A 22 -13.28 12.17 -6.80
N ALA A 23 -13.39 12.62 -8.04
CA ALA A 23 -13.33 14.03 -8.39
C ALA A 23 -14.50 14.83 -7.76
N ALA A 24 -15.71 14.26 -7.76
CA ALA A 24 -16.88 14.89 -7.13
C ALA A 24 -16.74 15.04 -5.60
N LEU A 25 -15.91 14.22 -4.96
CA LEU A 25 -15.57 14.33 -3.53
C LEU A 25 -14.39 15.28 -3.27
N ASN A 26 -13.98 16.06 -4.27
CA ASN A 26 -12.88 17.02 -4.19
C ASN A 26 -11.52 16.37 -3.80
N ASN A 27 -11.24 15.18 -4.32
CA ASN A 27 -9.93 14.56 -4.15
C ASN A 27 -8.94 15.09 -5.19
N ASP A 28 -7.67 15.16 -4.80
CA ASP A 28 -6.55 15.55 -5.69
C ASP A 28 -5.91 14.34 -6.38
N ALA A 29 -6.07 13.14 -5.80
CA ALA A 29 -5.39 11.93 -6.25
C ALA A 29 -6.23 10.67 -6.08
N VAL A 30 -5.92 9.65 -6.88
CA VAL A 30 -6.37 8.27 -6.71
C VAL A 30 -5.17 7.34 -6.50
N ILE A 31 -5.27 6.47 -5.48
CA ILE A 31 -4.26 5.47 -5.18
C ILE A 31 -4.79 4.12 -5.65
N CYS A 32 -4.26 3.62 -6.75
CA CYS A 32 -4.75 2.40 -7.40
C CYS A 32 -3.80 1.23 -7.22
N GLN A 33 -4.28 0.17 -6.57
CA GLN A 33 -3.49 -1.04 -6.39
C GLN A 33 -3.36 -1.78 -7.73
N ILE A 34 -2.18 -1.67 -8.35
CA ILE A 34 -1.86 -2.24 -9.66
C ILE A 34 -0.99 -3.50 -9.57
N ARG A 35 -0.44 -3.78 -8.37
CA ARG A 35 0.33 -4.98 -8.09
C ARG A 35 0.07 -5.44 -6.63
N PRO A 36 -1.09 -6.07 -6.36
CA PRO A 36 -1.47 -6.55 -5.02
C PRO A 36 -0.62 -7.73 -4.55
N PHE A 37 -0.11 -8.49 -5.51
CA PHE A 37 0.77 -9.63 -5.36
C PHE A 37 1.95 -9.50 -6.33
N ALA A 38 2.70 -10.57 -6.53
CA ALA A 38 3.74 -10.59 -7.57
C ALA A 38 3.14 -10.88 -8.96
N ASP A 39 2.07 -10.18 -9.29
CA ASP A 39 1.38 -10.13 -10.58
C ASP A 39 0.93 -8.69 -10.89
N ALA A 40 0.64 -8.35 -12.15
CA ALA A 40 0.46 -6.98 -12.57
C ALA A 40 -0.88 -6.73 -13.29
N TYR A 41 -1.38 -5.48 -13.20
CA TYR A 41 -2.53 -4.95 -13.95
C TYR A 41 -2.08 -4.20 -15.23
N TYR A 42 -0.86 -4.46 -15.67
CA TYR A 42 -0.23 -3.84 -16.83
C TYR A 42 0.71 -4.85 -17.51
N PRO A 43 1.05 -4.68 -18.79
CA PRO A 43 2.08 -5.50 -19.43
C PRO A 43 3.41 -5.30 -18.72
N SER A 44 3.92 -6.37 -18.09
CA SER A 44 5.17 -6.37 -17.35
C SER A 44 6.13 -7.41 -17.88
N SER A 45 7.42 -7.06 -17.93
CA SER A 45 8.51 -7.98 -18.25
C SER A 45 8.92 -8.85 -17.06
N TYR A 46 8.46 -8.50 -15.85
CA TYR A 46 8.84 -9.14 -14.59
C TYR A 46 7.73 -9.98 -13.97
N PHE A 47 6.47 -9.57 -14.16
CA PHE A 47 5.33 -10.12 -13.46
C PHE A 47 4.23 -10.57 -14.43
N PRO A 48 3.60 -11.74 -14.21
CA PRO A 48 2.49 -12.18 -15.04
C PRO A 48 1.27 -11.29 -14.82
N TRP A 49 0.31 -11.36 -15.75
CA TRP A 49 -0.99 -10.72 -15.58
C TRP A 49 -1.72 -11.21 -14.35
N SER A 50 -2.32 -10.30 -13.61
CA SER A 50 -3.08 -10.64 -12.40
C SER A 50 -4.41 -11.32 -12.74
N SER A 51 -4.74 -12.36 -11.95
CA SER A 51 -6.05 -13.00 -12.03
C SER A 51 -7.21 -12.07 -11.65
N TYR A 52 -6.94 -10.93 -11.02
CA TYR A 52 -7.96 -9.92 -10.71
C TYR A 52 -8.43 -9.12 -11.91
N ILE A 53 -7.76 -9.24 -13.04
CA ILE A 53 -8.17 -8.64 -14.33
C ILE A 53 -9.01 -9.64 -15.13
N THR A 54 -8.48 -10.83 -15.37
CA THR A 54 -9.11 -11.80 -16.29
C THR A 54 -9.81 -12.97 -15.61
N GLY A 55 -9.51 -13.21 -14.32
CA GLY A 55 -9.90 -14.43 -13.62
C GLY A 55 -8.82 -15.50 -13.59
N THR A 56 -7.82 -15.44 -14.49
CA THR A 56 -6.72 -16.41 -14.61
C THR A 56 -5.37 -15.67 -14.58
N GLN A 57 -4.46 -16.06 -13.68
CA GLN A 57 -3.11 -15.48 -13.61
C GLN A 57 -2.32 -15.82 -14.89
N GLY A 58 -1.62 -14.84 -15.44
CA GLY A 58 -0.85 -14.96 -16.68
C GLY A 58 -1.66 -14.72 -17.95
N GLN A 59 -2.99 -14.67 -17.88
CA GLN A 59 -3.83 -14.42 -19.05
C GLN A 59 -3.84 -12.93 -19.42
N ASN A 60 -3.41 -12.60 -20.64
CA ASN A 60 -3.47 -11.24 -21.17
C ASN A 60 -4.93 -10.82 -21.41
N PRO A 61 -5.37 -9.66 -20.89
CA PRO A 61 -6.73 -9.14 -21.10
C PRO A 61 -6.98 -8.59 -22.53
N GLY A 62 -5.94 -8.39 -23.33
CA GLY A 62 -6.03 -7.81 -24.67
C GLY A 62 -6.02 -6.28 -24.72
N TYR A 63 -5.90 -5.63 -23.56
CA TYR A 63 -5.78 -4.16 -23.42
C TYR A 63 -4.86 -3.85 -22.24
N ASP A 64 -4.50 -2.57 -22.06
CA ASP A 64 -3.69 -2.10 -20.93
C ASP A 64 -4.58 -1.39 -19.88
N PRO A 65 -4.96 -2.08 -18.79
CA PRO A 65 -5.79 -1.50 -17.73
C PRO A 65 -5.15 -0.30 -17.05
N MET A 66 -3.84 -0.33 -16.81
CA MET A 66 -3.15 0.73 -16.08
C MET A 66 -3.02 2.00 -16.93
N ALA A 67 -2.70 1.86 -18.22
CA ALA A 67 -2.67 3.00 -19.13
C ALA A 67 -4.02 3.73 -19.14
N TYR A 68 -5.12 2.98 -19.25
CA TYR A 68 -6.45 3.56 -19.20
C TYR A 68 -6.77 4.25 -17.87
N MET A 69 -6.41 3.63 -16.73
CA MET A 69 -6.63 4.26 -15.42
C MET A 69 -5.89 5.58 -15.28
N ILE A 70 -4.65 5.67 -15.75
CA ILE A 70 -3.86 6.92 -15.73
C ILE A 70 -4.53 8.00 -16.58
N GLU A 71 -4.91 7.69 -17.81
CA GLU A 71 -5.61 8.62 -18.71
C GLU A 71 -6.92 9.10 -18.07
N ALA A 72 -7.71 8.18 -17.52
CA ALA A 72 -8.98 8.48 -16.88
C ALA A 72 -8.82 9.36 -15.61
N ALA A 73 -7.75 9.18 -14.84
CA ALA A 73 -7.44 10.04 -13.68
C ALA A 73 -7.04 11.44 -14.15
N HIS A 74 -6.07 11.55 -15.05
CA HIS A 74 -5.55 12.83 -15.53
C HIS A 74 -6.60 13.66 -16.27
N SER A 75 -7.50 13.04 -17.04
CA SER A 75 -8.61 13.74 -17.69
C SER A 75 -9.59 14.41 -16.71
N ARG A 76 -9.53 14.05 -15.43
CA ARG A 76 -10.32 14.62 -14.33
C ARG A 76 -9.52 15.53 -13.39
N GLY A 77 -8.26 15.80 -13.72
CA GLY A 77 -7.35 16.57 -12.85
C GLY A 77 -6.86 15.81 -11.64
N LEU A 78 -7.05 14.48 -11.59
CA LEU A 78 -6.60 13.64 -10.48
C LEU A 78 -5.18 13.13 -10.74
N GLN A 79 -4.31 13.19 -9.75
CA GLN A 79 -3.06 12.45 -9.76
C GLN A 79 -3.32 10.95 -9.68
N PHE A 80 -2.45 10.16 -10.32
CA PHE A 80 -2.49 8.69 -10.27
C PHE A 80 -1.27 8.14 -9.55
N HIS A 81 -1.47 7.57 -8.36
CA HIS A 81 -0.42 6.88 -7.63
C HIS A 81 -0.57 5.35 -7.79
N ALA A 82 0.48 4.74 -8.30
CA ALA A 82 0.55 3.29 -8.51
C ALA A 82 0.89 2.59 -7.20
N TRP A 83 -0.09 1.91 -6.59
CA TRP A 83 0.11 1.15 -5.36
C TRP A 83 0.50 -0.29 -5.66
N LEU A 84 1.60 -0.71 -5.07
CA LEU A 84 2.12 -2.06 -5.15
C LEU A 84 2.46 -2.62 -3.75
N ASN A 85 2.32 -3.93 -3.58
CA ASN A 85 2.86 -4.64 -2.43
C ASN A 85 4.22 -5.22 -2.79
N PRO A 86 5.30 -4.91 -2.06
CA PRO A 86 6.64 -5.29 -2.49
C PRO A 86 6.94 -6.79 -2.35
N TYR A 87 6.61 -7.40 -1.21
CA TYR A 87 7.09 -8.77 -0.90
C TYR A 87 6.07 -9.87 -1.13
N ARG A 88 4.79 -9.54 -1.12
CA ARG A 88 3.72 -10.54 -1.12
C ARG A 88 3.53 -11.16 -2.50
N ILE A 89 3.72 -12.49 -2.58
CA ILE A 89 3.51 -13.26 -3.81
C ILE A 89 2.07 -13.80 -3.87
N SER A 90 1.58 -14.34 -2.75
CA SER A 90 0.23 -14.87 -2.63
C SER A 90 -0.18 -14.95 -1.16
N THR A 91 -1.48 -14.83 -0.88
CA THR A 91 -2.10 -15.12 0.42
C THR A 91 -3.10 -16.27 0.36
N SER A 92 -3.33 -16.81 -0.83
CA SER A 92 -4.31 -17.89 -1.07
C SER A 92 -3.68 -19.26 -1.26
N THR A 93 -2.36 -19.34 -1.35
CA THR A 93 -1.61 -20.61 -1.44
C THR A 93 -0.23 -20.46 -0.82
N ASN A 94 0.24 -21.52 -0.19
CA ASN A 94 1.61 -21.71 0.26
C ASN A 94 2.41 -22.68 -0.65
N ASN A 95 1.81 -23.10 -1.76
CA ASN A 95 2.48 -23.94 -2.76
C ASN A 95 2.76 -23.12 -4.04
N PRO A 96 4.03 -22.78 -4.33
CA PRO A 96 4.39 -22.01 -5.52
C PRO A 96 3.99 -22.66 -6.85
N ASN A 97 3.79 -23.97 -6.88
CA ASN A 97 3.35 -24.68 -8.09
C ASN A 97 1.88 -24.39 -8.48
N ASN A 98 1.12 -23.72 -7.59
CA ASN A 98 -0.23 -23.24 -7.90
C ASN A 98 -0.23 -21.89 -8.64
N LEU A 99 0.93 -21.23 -8.74
CA LEU A 99 1.10 -20.02 -9.54
C LEU A 99 1.17 -20.36 -11.03
N SER A 100 0.95 -19.39 -11.92
CA SER A 100 1.09 -19.59 -13.36
C SER A 100 2.51 -20.10 -13.74
N ALA A 101 2.64 -20.85 -14.83
CA ALA A 101 3.89 -21.51 -15.21
C ALA A 101 5.03 -20.52 -15.48
N ASP A 102 4.71 -19.32 -15.94
CA ASP A 102 5.62 -18.22 -16.23
C ASP A 102 5.99 -17.37 -15.00
N HIS A 103 5.30 -17.58 -13.87
CA HIS A 103 5.53 -16.81 -12.66
C HIS A 103 6.95 -17.01 -12.11
N ILE A 104 7.67 -15.91 -11.87
CA ILE A 104 9.08 -15.96 -11.45
C ILE A 104 9.27 -16.73 -10.13
N ALA A 105 8.36 -16.57 -9.16
CA ALA A 105 8.44 -17.29 -7.89
C ALA A 105 8.28 -18.80 -8.06
N ARG A 106 7.44 -19.27 -9.00
CA ARG A 106 7.32 -20.69 -9.34
C ARG A 106 8.61 -21.22 -9.98
N LYS A 107 9.21 -20.46 -10.88
CA LYS A 107 10.50 -20.80 -11.49
C LYS A 107 11.60 -20.91 -10.45
N TRP A 108 11.72 -19.91 -9.56
CA TRP A 108 12.70 -19.91 -8.47
C TRP A 108 12.49 -21.05 -7.49
N TRP A 109 11.25 -21.38 -7.16
CA TRP A 109 10.94 -22.48 -6.25
C TRP A 109 11.38 -23.84 -6.77
N ASN A 110 11.29 -24.06 -8.08
CA ASN A 110 11.63 -25.32 -8.75
C ASN A 110 13.10 -25.44 -9.13
N ASP A 111 13.94 -24.48 -8.77
CA ASP A 111 15.39 -24.49 -8.95
C ASP A 111 16.06 -24.40 -7.57
N GLU A 112 16.78 -25.44 -7.17
CA GLU A 112 17.42 -25.52 -5.85
C GLU A 112 18.39 -24.37 -5.58
N SER A 113 19.03 -23.79 -6.61
CA SER A 113 19.95 -22.66 -6.47
C SER A 113 19.23 -21.34 -6.15
N THR A 114 17.93 -21.23 -6.45
CA THR A 114 17.14 -19.99 -6.28
C THR A 114 15.95 -20.15 -5.34
N LYS A 115 15.67 -21.34 -4.88
CA LYS A 115 14.50 -21.71 -4.08
C LYS A 115 14.30 -20.81 -2.84
N ARG A 116 15.41 -20.42 -2.18
CA ARG A 116 15.39 -19.55 -1.00
C ARG A 116 14.94 -18.12 -1.27
N ARG A 117 14.76 -17.72 -2.54
CA ARG A 117 14.16 -16.45 -2.93
C ARG A 117 12.66 -16.39 -2.65
N VAL A 118 12.03 -17.55 -2.42
CA VAL A 118 10.61 -17.68 -2.09
C VAL A 118 10.47 -18.31 -0.72
N LEU A 119 9.81 -17.61 0.20
CA LEU A 119 9.58 -18.08 1.56
C LEU A 119 8.07 -18.28 1.80
N VAL A 120 7.76 -19.20 2.70
CA VAL A 120 6.40 -19.54 3.12
C VAL A 120 6.17 -19.00 4.52
N SER A 121 5.04 -18.32 4.74
CA SER A 121 4.55 -17.96 6.07
C SER A 121 3.04 -18.16 6.11
N GLY A 122 2.58 -19.03 7.00
CA GLY A 122 1.18 -19.43 7.07
C GLY A 122 0.67 -19.99 5.72
N ASN A 123 -0.41 -19.43 5.21
CA ASN A 123 -0.98 -19.79 3.90
C ASN A 123 -0.43 -18.92 2.75
N GLY A 124 0.61 -18.13 2.98
CA GLY A 124 1.12 -17.17 2.02
C GLY A 124 2.53 -17.48 1.51
N LEU A 125 2.84 -16.86 0.37
CA LEU A 125 4.14 -16.88 -0.28
C LEU A 125 4.69 -15.45 -0.34
N TYR A 126 5.99 -15.33 -0.09
CA TYR A 126 6.67 -14.03 -0.02
C TYR A 126 8.03 -14.10 -0.71
N PHE A 127 8.44 -13.02 -1.35
CA PHE A 127 9.85 -12.84 -1.71
C PHE A 127 10.68 -12.71 -0.44
N ASN A 128 11.86 -13.32 -0.44
CA ASN A 128 12.78 -13.21 0.69
C ASN A 128 13.35 -11.79 0.76
N PRO A 129 13.03 -11.00 1.82
CA PRO A 129 13.44 -9.59 1.89
C PRO A 129 14.95 -9.40 2.00
N THR A 130 15.68 -10.44 2.37
CA THR A 130 17.12 -10.38 2.65
C THR A 130 17.99 -10.75 1.45
N ILE A 131 17.38 -11.25 0.37
CA ILE A 131 18.09 -11.64 -0.84
C ILE A 131 18.12 -10.47 -1.83
N PRO A 132 19.34 -10.02 -2.25
CA PRO A 132 19.49 -8.86 -3.13
C PRO A 132 18.74 -8.97 -4.46
N GLU A 133 18.64 -10.17 -5.04
CA GLU A 133 17.91 -10.40 -6.29
C GLU A 133 16.40 -10.23 -6.14
N CYS A 134 15.84 -10.52 -4.96
CA CYS A 134 14.44 -10.23 -4.67
C CYS A 134 14.21 -8.73 -4.57
N GLN A 135 15.09 -8.01 -3.88
CA GLN A 135 15.03 -6.54 -3.81
C GLN A 135 15.19 -5.93 -5.20
N LYS A 136 16.15 -6.42 -6.00
CA LYS A 136 16.37 -5.97 -7.37
C LYS A 136 15.13 -6.16 -8.25
N LEU A 137 14.48 -7.32 -8.18
CA LEU A 137 13.24 -7.59 -8.93
C LEU A 137 12.14 -6.57 -8.61
N ILE A 138 11.97 -6.25 -7.32
CA ILE A 138 10.98 -5.28 -6.86
C ILE A 138 11.31 -3.87 -7.38
N ILE A 139 12.57 -3.46 -7.26
CA ILE A 139 13.06 -2.16 -7.71
C ILE A 139 12.96 -2.03 -9.24
N ASP A 140 13.32 -3.06 -9.99
CA ASP A 140 13.23 -3.08 -11.44
C ASP A 140 11.77 -3.00 -11.91
N GLY A 141 10.84 -3.65 -11.18
CA GLY A 141 9.40 -3.50 -11.44
C GLY A 141 8.89 -2.07 -11.19
N VAL A 142 9.45 -1.33 -10.23
CA VAL A 142 9.14 0.09 -10.05
C VAL A 142 9.70 0.92 -11.20
N LYS A 143 10.95 0.67 -11.61
CA LYS A 143 11.57 1.34 -12.79
C LYS A 143 10.76 1.10 -14.06
N GLU A 144 10.27 -0.13 -14.27
CA GLU A 144 9.40 -0.45 -15.40
C GLU A 144 8.15 0.43 -15.41
N ILE A 145 7.48 0.59 -14.26
CA ILE A 145 6.29 1.44 -14.14
C ILE A 145 6.63 2.89 -14.51
N VAL A 146 7.61 3.49 -13.86
CA VAL A 146 7.91 4.92 -14.06
C VAL A 146 8.49 5.23 -15.44
N SER A 147 9.13 4.24 -16.09
CA SER A 147 9.66 4.39 -17.45
C SER A 147 8.57 4.29 -18.51
N ASN A 148 7.56 3.44 -18.31
CA ASN A 148 6.55 3.15 -19.31
C ASN A 148 5.27 3.96 -19.14
N TYR A 149 5.02 4.52 -17.93
CA TYR A 149 3.75 5.18 -17.60
C TYR A 149 3.97 6.56 -17.00
N ASN A 150 3.01 7.44 -17.19
CA ASN A 150 3.01 8.77 -16.59
C ASN A 150 2.31 8.74 -15.24
N VAL A 151 2.86 7.96 -14.29
CA VAL A 151 2.36 7.97 -12.90
C VAL A 151 2.88 9.19 -12.14
N ASP A 152 2.06 9.76 -11.27
CA ASP A 152 2.44 10.88 -10.40
C ASP A 152 3.12 10.39 -9.12
N GLY A 153 2.84 9.13 -8.71
CA GLY A 153 3.48 8.54 -7.54
C GLY A 153 3.55 7.03 -7.57
N ILE A 154 4.48 6.52 -6.77
CA ILE A 154 4.57 5.12 -6.35
C ILE A 154 4.14 5.06 -4.88
N HIS A 155 3.30 4.08 -4.55
CA HIS A 155 2.79 3.87 -3.20
C HIS A 155 2.95 2.43 -2.76
N ILE A 156 3.37 2.20 -1.51
CA ILE A 156 3.35 0.88 -0.88
C ILE A 156 2.59 0.93 0.44
N ASP A 157 2.01 -0.21 0.83
CA ASP A 157 1.25 -0.37 2.05
C ASP A 157 2.10 -0.86 3.25
N ASP A 158 1.45 -1.43 4.28
CA ASP A 158 2.06 -1.86 5.53
C ASP A 158 2.58 -3.31 5.52
N TYR A 159 2.56 -4.00 4.36
CA TYR A 159 2.99 -5.39 4.27
C TYR A 159 4.49 -5.50 4.00
N PHE A 160 5.33 -5.22 5.01
CA PHE A 160 6.78 -5.36 4.95
C PHE A 160 7.21 -6.81 5.27
N TYR A 161 7.64 -7.08 6.48
CA TYR A 161 7.95 -8.46 6.89
C TYR A 161 6.67 -9.20 7.31
N PRO A 162 6.47 -10.45 6.83
CA PRO A 162 5.22 -11.17 7.09
C PRO A 162 5.16 -11.84 8.47
N THR A 163 6.29 -11.94 9.19
CA THR A 163 6.40 -12.66 10.46
C THR A 163 7.60 -12.22 11.29
N THR A 164 7.48 -12.38 12.61
CA THR A 164 8.58 -12.22 13.56
C THR A 164 9.35 -13.52 13.81
N ASP A 165 8.88 -14.66 13.25
CA ASP A 165 9.57 -15.95 13.39
C ASP A 165 11.00 -15.85 12.87
N THR A 166 11.97 -16.15 13.74
CA THR A 166 13.41 -16.07 13.42
C THR A 166 13.88 -17.17 12.48
N SER A 167 13.12 -18.26 12.32
CA SER A 167 13.43 -19.33 11.39
C SER A 167 13.11 -18.99 9.93
N PHE A 168 12.25 -17.97 9.71
CA PHE A 168 11.77 -17.58 8.38
C PHE A 168 12.93 -17.29 7.40
N ASP A 169 13.93 -16.54 7.85
CA ASP A 169 15.15 -16.18 7.12
C ASP A 169 16.43 -16.63 7.86
N GLY A 170 16.30 -17.63 8.73
CA GLY A 170 17.38 -18.07 9.62
C GLY A 170 18.63 -18.55 8.89
N ALA A 171 18.49 -19.17 7.71
CA ALA A 171 19.62 -19.62 6.91
C ALA A 171 20.43 -18.44 6.34
N GLU A 172 19.76 -17.41 5.84
CA GLU A 172 20.39 -16.20 5.33
C GLU A 172 21.03 -15.38 6.45
N TYR A 173 20.39 -15.33 7.63
CA TYR A 173 20.99 -14.69 8.80
C TYR A 173 22.24 -15.43 9.30
N ALA A 174 22.23 -16.78 9.30
CA ALA A 174 23.40 -17.58 9.64
C ALA A 174 24.57 -17.33 8.67
N ALA A 175 24.29 -17.23 7.37
CA ALA A 175 25.29 -16.87 6.38
C ALA A 175 25.83 -15.45 6.61
N TYR A 176 24.97 -14.47 6.84
CA TYR A 176 25.38 -13.11 7.20
C TYR A 176 26.32 -13.07 8.43
N LYS A 177 26.03 -13.88 9.46
CA LYS A 177 26.90 -13.97 10.64
C LYS A 177 28.24 -14.65 10.34
N ALA A 178 28.23 -15.68 9.51
CA ALA A 178 29.47 -16.39 9.09
C ALA A 178 30.40 -15.48 8.28
N ASP A 179 29.84 -14.54 7.50
CA ASP A 179 30.56 -13.52 6.74
C ASP A 179 31.00 -12.32 7.60
N GLY A 180 30.93 -12.43 8.94
CA GLY A 180 31.37 -11.40 9.87
C GLY A 180 30.33 -10.33 10.21
N GLY A 181 29.08 -10.51 9.83
CA GLY A 181 27.99 -9.59 10.15
C GLY A 181 27.81 -9.39 11.65
N SER A 182 27.68 -8.13 12.12
CA SER A 182 27.62 -7.78 13.54
C SER A 182 26.19 -7.51 14.05
N LEU A 183 25.22 -7.20 13.18
CA LEU A 183 23.87 -6.83 13.57
C LEU A 183 23.12 -7.98 14.24
N SER A 184 22.16 -7.66 15.12
CA SER A 184 21.13 -8.60 15.55
C SER A 184 20.25 -8.97 14.35
N GLN A 185 19.53 -10.10 14.41
CA GLN A 185 18.62 -10.50 13.31
C GLN A 185 17.54 -9.44 13.05
N ALA A 186 17.01 -8.82 14.10
CA ALA A 186 16.04 -7.75 13.98
C ALA A 186 16.61 -6.49 13.29
N ASP A 187 17.83 -6.07 13.65
CA ASP A 187 18.50 -4.92 13.01
C ASP A 187 18.90 -5.25 11.57
N TRP A 188 19.32 -6.49 11.31
CA TRP A 188 19.63 -6.95 9.96
C TRP A 188 18.39 -6.98 9.06
N ARG A 189 17.23 -7.43 9.57
CA ARG A 189 15.94 -7.35 8.85
C ARG A 189 15.59 -5.89 8.55
N ARG A 190 15.70 -4.98 9.54
CA ARG A 190 15.46 -3.53 9.33
C ARG A 190 16.39 -2.93 8.28
N ALA A 191 17.66 -3.31 8.30
CA ALA A 191 18.63 -2.86 7.30
C ALA A 191 18.24 -3.31 5.88
N ASN A 192 17.77 -4.55 5.70
CA ASN A 192 17.32 -5.06 4.41
C ASN A 192 16.04 -4.35 3.92
N VAL A 193 15.06 -4.13 4.79
CA VAL A 193 13.85 -3.37 4.44
C VAL A 193 14.21 -1.93 4.07
N THR A 194 15.09 -1.28 4.86
CA THR A 194 15.56 0.09 4.60
C THR A 194 16.29 0.20 3.26
N ALA A 195 17.09 -0.81 2.89
CA ALA A 195 17.75 -0.86 1.59
C ALA A 195 16.75 -0.94 0.43
N LEU A 196 15.70 -1.75 0.56
CA LEU A 196 14.62 -1.80 -0.43
C LEU A 196 13.91 -0.45 -0.57
N ILE A 197 13.53 0.18 0.55
CA ILE A 197 12.83 1.48 0.53
C ILE A 197 13.68 2.53 -0.18
N LYS A 198 14.99 2.61 0.12
CA LYS A 198 15.91 3.49 -0.59
C LYS A 198 15.96 3.20 -2.09
N GLY A 199 16.01 1.92 -2.46
CA GLY A 199 16.02 1.49 -3.87
C GLY A 199 14.73 1.85 -4.61
N ILE A 200 13.57 1.71 -3.96
CA ILE A 200 12.26 2.11 -4.53
C ILE A 200 12.21 3.64 -4.69
N TYR A 201 12.65 4.41 -3.69
CA TYR A 201 12.74 5.86 -3.78
C TYR A 201 13.57 6.30 -4.99
N GLN A 202 14.78 5.74 -5.15
CA GLN A 202 15.65 6.05 -6.28
C GLN A 202 15.02 5.65 -7.63
N ALA A 203 14.30 4.53 -7.67
CA ALA A 203 13.59 4.08 -8.86
C ALA A 203 12.42 5.02 -9.22
N ALA A 204 11.63 5.45 -8.26
CA ALA A 204 10.54 6.41 -8.46
C ALA A 204 11.08 7.75 -8.98
N HIS A 205 12.14 8.26 -8.35
CA HIS A 205 12.80 9.52 -8.72
C HIS A 205 13.67 9.46 -9.99
N SER A 206 13.78 8.29 -10.64
CA SER A 206 14.41 8.21 -11.97
C SER A 206 13.63 8.98 -13.04
N LYS A 207 12.34 9.28 -12.77
CA LYS A 207 11.50 10.18 -13.55
C LYS A 207 11.16 11.41 -12.73
N SER A 208 11.47 12.57 -13.25
CA SER A 208 11.15 13.84 -12.58
C SER A 208 9.66 14.00 -12.34
N GLY A 209 9.29 14.47 -11.15
CA GLY A 209 7.91 14.72 -10.75
C GLY A 209 7.18 13.50 -10.17
N THR A 210 7.78 12.30 -10.19
CA THR A 210 7.19 11.13 -9.53
C THR A 210 7.59 11.09 -8.06
N VAL A 211 6.60 11.02 -7.16
CA VAL A 211 6.82 10.92 -5.71
C VAL A 211 6.73 9.48 -5.22
N PHE A 212 7.33 9.19 -4.05
CA PHE A 212 7.22 7.90 -3.39
C PHE A 212 6.69 8.02 -1.97
N GLY A 213 5.62 7.30 -1.66
CA GLY A 213 5.02 7.28 -0.33
C GLY A 213 4.70 5.90 0.19
N ILE A 214 4.55 5.82 1.50
CA ILE A 214 4.21 4.60 2.21
C ILE A 214 2.98 4.79 3.11
N SER A 215 2.18 3.74 3.26
CA SER A 215 1.02 3.70 4.15
C SER A 215 1.23 2.62 5.21
N PRO A 216 1.99 2.90 6.29
CA PRO A 216 2.28 1.94 7.34
C PRO A 216 1.09 1.75 8.26
N SER A 217 1.12 0.69 9.08
CA SER A 217 0.21 0.50 10.22
C SER A 217 0.26 1.72 11.15
N TYR A 218 -0.83 1.96 11.90
CA TYR A 218 -0.95 3.09 12.82
C TYR A 218 0.12 3.12 13.92
N SER A 219 0.63 1.97 14.33
CA SER A 219 1.58 1.83 15.43
C SER A 219 3.02 1.88 14.93
N ILE A 220 3.73 2.93 15.28
CA ILE A 220 5.18 3.06 14.97
C ILE A 220 5.98 1.92 15.58
N ASP A 221 5.63 1.50 16.79
CA ASP A 221 6.33 0.43 17.50
C ASP A 221 6.11 -0.93 16.84
N THR A 222 4.89 -1.22 16.37
CA THR A 222 4.59 -2.44 15.59
C THR A 222 5.35 -2.46 14.28
N ASN A 223 5.39 -1.34 13.55
CA ASN A 223 6.18 -1.24 12.33
C ASN A 223 7.66 -1.53 12.58
N TYR A 224 8.24 -0.97 13.64
CA TYR A 224 9.65 -1.15 13.97
C TYR A 224 9.98 -2.57 14.45
N ASN A 225 9.15 -3.13 15.36
CA ASN A 225 9.47 -4.38 16.05
C ASN A 225 8.98 -5.64 15.32
N GLU A 226 7.86 -5.55 14.56
CA GLU A 226 7.21 -6.71 13.97
C GLU A 226 7.33 -6.73 12.43
N GLN A 227 7.29 -5.54 11.81
CA GLN A 227 7.42 -5.42 10.36
C GLN A 227 8.82 -4.98 9.92
N TYR A 228 9.71 -4.70 10.87
CA TYR A 228 11.10 -4.27 10.66
C TYR A 228 11.23 -3.03 9.76
N ALA A 229 10.26 -2.13 9.85
CA ALA A 229 10.18 -0.87 9.11
C ALA A 229 10.61 0.30 10.03
N ASP A 230 11.78 0.90 9.78
CA ASP A 230 12.29 2.02 10.57
C ASP A 230 11.75 3.36 10.05
N LEU A 231 10.44 3.59 10.29
CA LEU A 231 9.73 4.78 9.82
C LEU A 231 10.36 6.08 10.34
N LYS A 232 10.80 6.08 11.61
CA LYS A 232 11.43 7.28 12.20
C LYS A 232 12.72 7.66 11.49
N TYR A 233 13.49 6.68 11.06
CA TYR A 233 14.70 6.91 10.29
C TYR A 233 14.36 7.44 8.89
N TRP A 234 13.41 6.83 8.19
CA TRP A 234 13.04 7.25 6.84
C TRP A 234 12.41 8.64 6.80
N MET A 235 11.60 8.99 7.80
CA MET A 235 10.99 10.33 7.91
C MET A 235 12.01 11.46 8.17
N LYS A 236 13.17 11.13 8.76
CA LYS A 236 14.21 12.09 9.16
C LYS A 236 15.38 12.15 8.19
N THR A 237 15.43 11.28 7.20
CA THR A 237 16.59 11.12 6.32
C THR A 237 16.15 11.30 4.87
N GLU A 238 16.86 12.16 4.12
CA GLU A 238 16.59 12.36 2.70
C GLU A 238 16.83 11.07 1.89
N GLY A 239 16.04 10.90 0.82
CA GLY A 239 16.22 9.81 -0.12
C GLY A 239 15.52 8.50 0.25
N TYR A 240 14.47 8.55 1.08
CA TYR A 240 13.68 7.39 1.47
C TYR A 240 12.20 7.51 1.11
N ILE A 241 11.55 8.61 1.46
CA ILE A 241 10.11 8.83 1.20
C ILE A 241 9.83 10.32 0.97
N ASP A 242 8.80 10.63 0.18
CA ASP A 242 8.27 11.97 0.02
C ASP A 242 7.04 12.20 0.88
N TYR A 243 6.28 11.13 1.17
CA TYR A 243 5.13 11.23 2.05
C TYR A 243 4.87 9.92 2.82
N ILE A 244 4.16 10.07 3.94
CA ILE A 244 3.73 8.95 4.80
C ILE A 244 2.25 9.08 5.13
N VAL A 245 1.55 7.94 5.14
CA VAL A 245 0.10 7.85 5.36
C VAL A 245 -0.20 6.78 6.40
N PRO A 246 -0.03 7.03 7.71
CA PRO A 246 -0.38 6.04 8.72
C PRO A 246 -1.87 5.65 8.63
N GLN A 247 -2.14 4.35 8.73
CA GLN A 247 -3.47 3.77 8.66
C GLN A 247 -4.20 3.93 10.01
N ILE A 248 -4.69 5.14 10.29
CA ILE A 248 -5.44 5.44 11.52
C ILE A 248 -6.92 5.08 11.31
N TYR A 249 -7.20 3.78 11.22
CA TYR A 249 -8.52 3.27 10.84
C TYR A 249 -9.41 2.98 12.06
N PHE A 250 -9.44 3.89 13.03
CA PHE A 250 -10.17 3.73 14.29
C PHE A 250 -11.06 4.94 14.58
N GLY A 251 -12.09 4.72 15.40
CA GLY A 251 -12.91 5.79 15.95
C GLY A 251 -12.28 6.47 17.18
N TYR A 252 -13.00 7.40 17.75
CA TYR A 252 -12.58 8.15 18.95
C TYR A 252 -12.71 7.32 20.23
N ASN A 253 -13.69 6.40 20.28
CA ASN A 253 -14.07 5.66 21.47
C ASN A 253 -13.58 4.20 21.47
N HIS A 254 -12.53 3.90 20.69
CA HIS A 254 -11.91 2.57 20.70
C HIS A 254 -11.41 2.21 22.09
N SER A 255 -11.67 0.96 22.59
CA SER A 255 -11.32 0.53 23.97
C SER A 255 -9.80 0.50 24.23
N ASN A 256 -9.00 0.25 23.20
CA ASN A 256 -7.55 0.38 23.29
C ASN A 256 -7.17 1.85 23.10
N ASP A 257 -6.68 2.49 24.16
CA ASP A 257 -6.28 3.89 24.12
C ASP A 257 -5.24 4.21 23.03
N LYS A 258 -4.31 3.29 22.77
CA LYS A 258 -3.30 3.46 21.72
C LYS A 258 -3.87 3.45 20.29
N ALA A 259 -5.06 2.89 20.11
CA ALA A 259 -5.75 2.85 18.83
C ALA A 259 -6.81 3.94 18.67
N LYS A 260 -7.14 4.71 19.72
CA LYS A 260 -8.05 5.85 19.58
C LYS A 260 -7.54 6.83 18.53
N TYR A 261 -8.42 7.28 17.67
CA TYR A 261 -8.08 8.20 16.57
C TYR A 261 -7.23 9.38 17.05
N THR A 262 -7.67 10.09 18.09
CA THR A 262 -6.98 11.26 18.64
C THR A 262 -5.56 10.94 19.10
N ASN A 263 -5.37 9.80 19.78
CA ASN A 263 -4.06 9.40 20.30
C ASN A 263 -3.10 9.01 19.18
N CYS A 264 -3.61 8.31 18.15
CA CYS A 264 -2.84 8.01 16.95
C CYS A 264 -2.44 9.29 16.20
N LEU A 265 -3.39 10.19 15.95
CA LEU A 265 -3.16 11.47 15.28
C LEU A 265 -2.05 12.27 16.01
N ASN A 266 -2.20 12.46 17.32
CA ASN A 266 -1.21 13.18 18.14
C ASN A 266 0.17 12.54 18.08
N THR A 267 0.24 11.21 18.11
CA THR A 267 1.51 10.47 18.00
C THR A 267 2.20 10.76 16.67
N TRP A 268 1.47 10.70 15.55
CA TRP A 268 2.05 10.89 14.23
C TRP A 268 2.44 12.35 13.97
N VAL A 269 1.60 13.30 14.34
CA VAL A 269 1.87 14.74 14.19
C VAL A 269 3.08 15.18 15.02
N SER A 270 3.24 14.61 16.23
CA SER A 270 4.40 14.91 17.10
C SER A 270 5.68 14.17 16.71
N THR A 271 5.60 13.19 15.78
CA THR A 271 6.79 12.45 15.34
C THR A 271 7.65 13.33 14.44
N PRO A 272 8.93 13.54 14.79
CA PRO A 272 9.82 14.40 14.01
C PRO A 272 10.03 13.86 12.59
N LYS A 273 9.95 14.75 11.60
CA LYS A 273 10.16 14.47 10.17
C LYS A 273 10.86 15.64 9.49
N LEU A 274 11.43 15.40 8.31
CA LEU A 274 11.89 16.47 7.43
C LEU A 274 10.71 17.32 6.96
N SER A 275 10.92 18.60 6.73
CA SER A 275 9.90 19.51 6.16
C SER A 275 9.47 19.11 4.75
N SER A 276 10.36 18.44 4.00
CA SER A 276 10.07 17.90 2.68
C SER A 276 9.15 16.67 2.69
N VAL A 277 9.10 15.92 3.80
CA VAL A 277 8.22 14.75 3.93
C VAL A 277 6.82 15.19 4.35
N LYS A 278 5.82 14.82 3.55
CA LYS A 278 4.42 15.12 3.84
C LYS A 278 3.79 14.06 4.74
N LEU A 279 2.95 14.50 5.69
CA LEU A 279 2.17 13.63 6.55
C LEU A 279 0.70 13.72 6.16
N TYR A 280 0.17 12.66 5.59
CA TYR A 280 -1.27 12.50 5.36
C TYR A 280 -1.84 11.53 6.38
N ILE A 281 -3.12 11.65 6.71
CA ILE A 281 -3.79 10.76 7.67
C ILE A 281 -4.69 9.79 6.92
N GLY A 282 -4.42 8.49 7.05
CA GLY A 282 -5.26 7.44 6.47
C GLY A 282 -6.50 7.21 7.31
N LEU A 283 -7.69 7.43 6.74
CA LEU A 283 -8.98 7.25 7.36
C LEU A 283 -9.68 5.98 6.87
N GLY A 284 -10.25 5.21 7.79
CA GLY A 284 -10.83 3.89 7.54
C GLY A 284 -12.27 3.92 7.02
N ALA A 285 -12.53 4.52 5.87
CA ALA A 285 -13.87 4.56 5.27
C ALA A 285 -14.48 3.17 5.02
N TYR A 286 -13.66 2.12 4.95
CA TYR A 286 -14.15 0.74 4.83
C TYR A 286 -14.93 0.24 6.06
N LYS A 287 -14.79 0.93 7.20
CA LYS A 287 -15.49 0.61 8.44
C LYS A 287 -16.89 1.23 8.54
N ILE A 288 -17.33 2.04 7.59
CA ILE A 288 -18.70 2.59 7.60
C ILE A 288 -19.70 1.44 7.71
N GLY A 289 -20.53 1.47 8.77
CA GLY A 289 -21.47 0.41 9.10
C GLY A 289 -20.87 -0.79 9.87
N TYR A 290 -19.60 -0.73 10.25
CA TYR A 290 -18.94 -1.77 11.05
C TYR A 290 -19.31 -1.61 12.52
N ALA A 291 -19.94 -2.64 13.08
CA ALA A 291 -20.32 -2.68 14.49
C ALA A 291 -19.15 -3.14 15.36
N ASN A 292 -19.06 -2.61 16.56
CA ASN A 292 -18.12 -3.03 17.61
C ASN A 292 -16.64 -2.92 17.19
N ASP A 293 -16.22 -1.75 16.71
CA ASP A 293 -14.79 -1.47 16.46
C ASP A 293 -14.07 -1.25 17.80
N GLY A 294 -13.49 -2.29 18.35
CA GLY A 294 -12.82 -2.24 19.66
C GLY A 294 -13.75 -1.78 20.78
N GLY A 295 -14.99 -2.26 20.80
CA GLY A 295 -16.00 -1.91 21.81
C GLY A 295 -16.80 -0.64 21.50
N SER A 296 -16.58 -0.01 20.36
CA SER A 296 -17.28 1.21 19.93
C SER A 296 -18.19 0.95 18.73
N ASP A 297 -19.37 1.55 18.74
CA ASP A 297 -20.35 1.52 17.65
C ASP A 297 -20.34 2.79 16.78
N GLU A 298 -19.31 3.63 16.87
CA GLU A 298 -19.22 4.93 16.18
C GLU A 298 -19.42 4.79 14.67
N TRP A 299 -18.86 3.75 14.05
CA TRP A 299 -18.97 3.52 12.60
C TRP A 299 -20.41 3.20 12.13
N THR A 300 -21.28 2.81 13.05
CA THR A 300 -22.71 2.59 12.77
C THR A 300 -23.59 3.77 13.16
N THR A 301 -23.23 4.49 14.22
CA THR A 301 -24.09 5.50 14.86
C THR A 301 -23.74 6.93 14.48
N ASP A 302 -22.45 7.25 14.32
CA ASP A 302 -21.99 8.60 13.97
C ASP A 302 -21.86 8.78 12.45
N ARG A 303 -22.80 9.50 11.86
CA ARG A 303 -22.82 9.81 10.41
C ARG A 303 -21.82 10.90 9.99
N GLN A 304 -21.13 11.52 10.94
CA GLN A 304 -20.16 12.57 10.71
C GLN A 304 -18.72 12.15 11.04
N LEU A 305 -18.49 10.87 11.33
CA LEU A 305 -17.22 10.39 11.87
C LEU A 305 -16.02 10.74 10.97
N LEU A 306 -16.11 10.47 9.67
CA LEU A 306 -15.06 10.82 8.72
C LEU A 306 -14.86 12.33 8.58
N ALA A 307 -15.94 13.12 8.63
CA ALA A 307 -15.86 14.59 8.58
C ALA A 307 -15.13 15.15 9.80
N LYS A 308 -15.45 14.67 11.00
CA LYS A 308 -14.76 15.06 12.24
C LYS A 308 -13.27 14.69 12.17
N GLN A 309 -12.95 13.48 11.73
CA GLN A 309 -11.57 13.03 11.58
C GLN A 309 -10.78 13.86 10.55
N ALA A 310 -11.42 14.26 9.45
CA ALA A 310 -10.81 15.13 8.45
C ALA A 310 -10.54 16.55 9.01
N ILE A 311 -11.47 17.10 9.80
CA ILE A 311 -11.29 18.39 10.48
C ILE A 311 -10.13 18.33 11.46
N ASP A 312 -10.10 17.32 12.35
CA ASP A 312 -9.02 17.16 13.33
C ASP A 312 -7.66 16.99 12.65
N ALA A 313 -7.59 16.22 11.54
CA ALA A 313 -6.37 16.08 10.75
C ALA A 313 -5.89 17.43 10.21
N LYS A 314 -6.78 18.25 9.66
CA LYS A 314 -6.50 19.60 9.17
C LYS A 314 -6.00 20.53 10.29
N GLU A 315 -6.69 20.54 11.42
CA GLU A 315 -6.35 21.39 12.58
C GLU A 315 -5.03 20.97 13.23
N SER A 316 -4.65 19.69 13.13
CA SER A 316 -3.39 19.16 13.64
C SER A 316 -2.16 19.45 12.78
N SER A 317 -2.31 20.17 11.67
CA SER A 317 -1.25 20.48 10.71
C SER A 317 -0.77 19.27 9.89
N ALA A 318 -1.60 18.24 9.72
CA ALA A 318 -1.39 17.22 8.69
C ALA A 318 -1.55 17.86 7.28
N ASP A 319 -0.81 17.33 6.32
CA ASP A 319 -0.83 17.85 4.94
C ASP A 319 -2.11 17.47 4.17
N GLY A 320 -2.93 16.53 4.69
CA GLY A 320 -4.20 16.10 4.12
C GLY A 320 -4.64 14.74 4.65
N ILE A 321 -5.61 14.13 3.96
CA ILE A 321 -6.17 12.82 4.33
C ILE A 321 -6.15 11.85 3.15
N PHE A 322 -6.10 10.54 3.45
CA PHE A 322 -6.36 9.45 2.50
C PHE A 322 -7.57 8.65 2.96
N LEU A 323 -8.44 8.26 2.04
CA LEU A 323 -9.67 7.52 2.33
C LEU A 323 -9.55 6.06 1.87
N PHE A 324 -9.56 5.13 2.77
CA PHE A 324 -9.56 3.70 2.47
C PHE A 324 -10.87 3.05 2.95
N ASN A 325 -11.79 2.59 2.08
CA ASN A 325 -11.63 2.49 0.64
C ASN A 325 -12.88 2.97 -0.13
N TYR A 326 -12.74 3.10 -1.45
CA TYR A 326 -13.79 3.52 -2.37
C TYR A 326 -15.06 2.66 -2.26
N SER A 327 -14.94 1.33 -2.25
CA SER A 327 -16.11 0.44 -2.38
C SER A 327 -17.14 0.61 -1.26
N THR A 328 -16.68 0.86 -0.04
CA THR A 328 -17.58 1.11 1.10
C THR A 328 -18.00 2.56 1.16
N LEU A 329 -17.08 3.50 0.93
CA LEU A 329 -17.39 4.92 0.92
C LEU A 329 -18.48 5.26 -0.11
N PHE A 330 -18.46 4.63 -1.28
CA PHE A 330 -19.42 4.86 -2.36
C PHE A 330 -20.49 3.76 -2.47
N ALA A 331 -20.66 2.94 -1.42
CA ALA A 331 -21.78 2.01 -1.34
C ALA A 331 -23.13 2.74 -1.35
N ASP A 332 -24.15 2.08 -1.90
CA ASP A 332 -25.53 2.61 -1.93
C ASP A 332 -26.26 2.32 -0.61
N THR A 333 -25.72 2.82 0.50
CA THR A 333 -26.28 2.74 1.84
C THR A 333 -26.47 4.14 2.43
N ASP A 334 -27.47 4.31 3.29
CA ASP A 334 -27.72 5.60 3.95
C ASP A 334 -26.52 6.05 4.79
N ALA A 335 -25.80 5.09 5.40
CA ALA A 335 -24.59 5.36 6.16
C ALA A 335 -23.49 5.97 5.29
N ALA A 336 -23.19 5.33 4.15
CA ALA A 336 -22.16 5.79 3.24
C ALA A 336 -22.53 7.14 2.59
N LYS A 337 -23.80 7.34 2.21
CA LYS A 337 -24.31 8.61 1.68
C LYS A 337 -24.12 9.74 2.67
N ALA A 338 -24.55 9.56 3.91
CA ALA A 338 -24.42 10.57 4.96
C ALA A 338 -22.95 10.88 5.29
N GLN A 339 -22.07 9.87 5.38
CA GLN A 339 -20.64 10.11 5.59
C GLN A 339 -20.02 10.91 4.45
N ARG A 340 -20.33 10.59 3.18
CA ARG A 340 -19.81 11.34 2.02
C ARG A 340 -20.28 12.79 2.02
N GLU A 341 -21.57 13.03 2.27
CA GLU A 341 -22.15 14.39 2.31
C GLU A 341 -21.48 15.24 3.39
N ASN A 342 -21.39 14.71 4.61
CA ASN A 342 -20.75 15.40 5.72
C ASN A 342 -19.25 15.65 5.46
N LEU A 343 -18.55 14.65 4.92
CA LEU A 343 -17.13 14.78 4.56
C LEU A 343 -16.92 15.84 3.48
N LEU A 344 -17.73 15.84 2.42
CA LEU A 344 -17.64 16.87 1.36
C LEU A 344 -17.87 18.27 1.90
N ASN A 345 -18.83 18.44 2.81
CA ASN A 345 -19.09 19.72 3.45
C ASN A 345 -17.90 20.19 4.32
N ALA A 346 -17.26 19.25 5.04
CA ALA A 346 -16.05 19.54 5.80
C ALA A 346 -14.89 19.94 4.88
N LEU A 347 -14.65 19.21 3.79
CA LEU A 347 -13.57 19.50 2.84
C LEU A 347 -13.73 20.87 2.18
N LYS A 348 -14.94 21.25 1.79
CA LYS A 348 -15.24 22.60 1.25
C LYS A 348 -14.97 23.74 2.24
N SER A 349 -15.02 23.48 3.53
CA SER A 349 -14.67 24.48 4.54
C SER A 349 -13.16 24.71 4.70
N PHE A 350 -12.33 23.90 4.01
CA PHE A 350 -10.87 24.02 4.01
C PHE A 350 -10.33 24.94 2.89
N GLU A 351 -11.17 25.23 1.88
CA GLU A 351 -10.91 26.19 0.80
C GLU A 351 -11.07 27.65 1.29
#